data_c2ea41c56390e5c48a65043d6982c5d2
#
_entry.id   c2ea41c56390e5c48a65043d6982c5d2
#
_cell.length_a   1.000
_cell.length_b   1.000
_cell.length_c   1.000
_cell.angle_alpha   90.00
_cell.angle_beta   90.00
_cell.angle_gamma   90.00
#
_symmetry.space_group_name_H-M   'P 1'
#
loop_
_entity.id
_entity.type
_entity.pdbx_description
1 polymer ?
#
loop_
_entity_poly.entity_id
_entity_poly.type
_entity_poly.pdbx_seq_one_letter_code
_entity_poly.pdbx_strand_id
1 'polypeptide(L)'
;MQHADVIVIGAGIVGAACAHVLARQGLDVLVLDARLGGATAAGMGHLVVLDDNPAELALSQASVALWHAWGPRMTADQPGCAYSNCGTLWLAANDAEMAGAEEKARRMRDHGLACEMLDAAALRRLEPSLHHKLHGALKVSGDSIVYAPNAAQWLLQNAPRPIRFEQAEATHIDGGRVTLADGSWREAQAVVLAAGIHATRFCPELPIQPKKGHLLITDRYPGNVPHQLVELGYITNAHQT
;
A
#
# COMPACT_ATOMS: atom_id res chain seq x y z
N MET A 1 -29.59 -6.83 11.50
CA MET A 1 -29.05 -8.15 11.85
C MET A 1 -27.70 -7.94 12.51
N GLN A 2 -27.52 -8.46 13.73
CA GLN A 2 -26.31 -8.22 14.57
C GLN A 2 -25.18 -9.23 14.28
N HIS A 3 -25.45 -10.27 13.48
CA HIS A 3 -24.50 -11.36 13.22
C HIS A 3 -23.92 -11.32 11.79
N ALA A 4 -22.64 -11.68 11.67
CA ALA A 4 -21.87 -11.87 10.42
C ALA A 4 -21.02 -13.15 10.54
N ASP A 5 -20.46 -13.65 9.42
CA ASP A 5 -19.41 -14.66 9.50
C ASP A 5 -18.11 -14.02 9.99
N VAL A 6 -17.79 -12.83 9.46
CA VAL A 6 -16.58 -12.08 9.84
C VAL A 6 -16.89 -10.59 10.03
N ILE A 7 -16.36 -10.01 11.11
CA ILE A 7 -16.27 -8.56 11.28
C ILE A 7 -14.86 -8.10 10.94
N VAL A 8 -14.74 -7.07 10.07
CA VAL A 8 -13.47 -6.39 9.79
C VAL A 8 -13.51 -5.02 10.43
N ILE A 9 -12.58 -4.72 11.34
CA ILE A 9 -12.45 -3.43 12.01
C ILE A 9 -11.41 -2.58 11.27
N GLY A 10 -11.87 -1.53 10.60
CA GLY A 10 -11.09 -0.64 9.76
C GLY A 10 -11.34 -0.87 8.26
N ALA A 11 -11.65 0.22 7.54
CA ALA A 11 -11.90 0.25 6.10
C ALA A 11 -10.75 0.92 5.32
N GLY A 12 -9.56 0.98 5.91
CA GLY A 12 -8.35 1.31 5.18
C GLY A 12 -8.03 0.25 4.13
N ILE A 13 -6.98 0.48 3.31
CA ILE A 13 -6.66 -0.41 2.17
C ILE A 13 -6.49 -1.88 2.60
N VAL A 14 -5.91 -2.14 3.78
CA VAL A 14 -5.73 -3.51 4.31
C VAL A 14 -7.07 -4.14 4.67
N GLY A 15 -7.91 -3.44 5.44
CA GLY A 15 -9.22 -3.96 5.83
C GLY A 15 -10.17 -4.14 4.64
N ALA A 16 -10.13 -3.21 3.68
CA ALA A 16 -10.90 -3.32 2.43
C ALA A 16 -10.47 -4.55 1.61
N ALA A 17 -9.15 -4.81 1.50
CA ALA A 17 -8.64 -6.00 0.82
C ALA A 17 -9.04 -7.29 1.52
N CYS A 18 -8.93 -7.36 2.85
CA CYS A 18 -9.38 -8.50 3.64
C CYS A 18 -10.88 -8.76 3.43
N ALA A 19 -11.71 -7.71 3.55
CA ALA A 19 -13.16 -7.83 3.36
C ALA A 19 -13.51 -8.32 1.95
N HIS A 20 -12.85 -7.78 0.91
CA HIS A 20 -13.04 -8.20 -0.48
C HIS A 20 -12.73 -9.70 -0.67
N VAL A 21 -11.59 -10.16 -0.18
CA VAL A 21 -11.17 -11.57 -0.32
C VAL A 21 -12.10 -12.50 0.46
N LEU A 22 -12.51 -12.15 1.67
CA LEU A 22 -13.45 -12.93 2.47
C LEU A 22 -14.82 -13.02 1.81
N ALA A 23 -15.35 -11.90 1.29
CA ALA A 23 -16.60 -11.88 0.53
C ALA A 23 -16.51 -12.72 -0.76
N ARG A 24 -15.33 -12.74 -1.43
CA ARG A 24 -15.08 -13.60 -2.60
C ARG A 24 -15.10 -15.09 -2.24
N GLN A 25 -14.79 -15.44 -1.02
CA GLN A 25 -14.93 -16.82 -0.50
C GLN A 25 -16.37 -17.18 -0.08
N GLY A 26 -17.32 -16.26 -0.25
CA GLY A 26 -18.74 -16.49 0.05
C GLY A 26 -19.14 -16.14 1.48
N LEU A 27 -18.27 -15.57 2.30
CA LEU A 27 -18.56 -15.19 3.68
C LEU A 27 -19.42 -13.92 3.75
N ASP A 28 -20.29 -13.85 4.76
CA ASP A 28 -21.01 -12.64 5.14
C ASP A 28 -20.09 -11.73 5.96
N VAL A 29 -19.68 -10.59 5.37
CA VAL A 29 -18.70 -9.68 5.94
C VAL A 29 -19.35 -8.37 6.38
N LEU A 30 -19.10 -7.98 7.63
CA LEU A 30 -19.43 -6.67 8.17
C LEU A 30 -18.12 -5.88 8.38
N VAL A 31 -18.01 -4.71 7.76
CA VAL A 31 -16.91 -3.78 7.98
C VAL A 31 -17.37 -2.67 8.91
N LEU A 32 -16.63 -2.44 9.98
CA LEU A 32 -16.82 -1.33 10.94
C LEU A 32 -15.68 -0.33 10.77
N ASP A 33 -16.00 0.96 10.56
CA ASP A 33 -14.98 1.99 10.42
C ASP A 33 -15.42 3.30 11.05
N ALA A 34 -14.60 3.84 11.93
CA ALA A 34 -14.86 5.10 12.65
C ALA A 34 -14.47 6.35 11.83
N ARG A 35 -13.87 6.20 10.64
CA ARG A 35 -13.37 7.30 9.80
C ARG A 35 -12.38 8.23 10.50
N LEU A 36 -11.54 7.68 11.35
CA LEU A 36 -10.52 8.45 12.09
C LEU A 36 -9.35 8.91 11.22
N GLY A 37 -9.34 8.55 9.93
CA GLY A 37 -8.21 8.75 9.03
C GLY A 37 -7.13 7.69 9.24
N GLY A 38 -6.04 7.75 8.47
CA GLY A 38 -4.95 6.77 8.59
C GLY A 38 -4.01 6.77 7.39
N ALA A 39 -3.08 5.81 7.38
CA ALA A 39 -2.03 5.70 6.38
C ALA A 39 -2.56 5.57 4.94
N THR A 40 -3.74 4.99 4.73
CA THR A 40 -4.35 4.87 3.40
C THR A 40 -4.55 6.23 2.72
N ALA A 41 -4.99 7.24 3.48
CA ALA A 41 -5.18 8.60 2.96
C ALA A 41 -3.88 9.42 2.96
N ALA A 42 -2.94 9.08 3.84
CA ALA A 42 -1.67 9.80 4.02
C ALA A 42 -0.52 9.23 3.19
N GLY A 43 -0.72 8.12 2.48
CA GLY A 43 0.31 7.50 1.65
C GLY A 43 0.35 8.06 0.22
N MET A 44 1.51 7.96 -0.43
CA MET A 44 1.72 8.36 -1.83
C MET A 44 1.19 7.31 -2.85
N GLY A 45 0.74 6.15 -2.36
CA GLY A 45 0.18 5.10 -3.21
C GLY A 45 1.21 4.27 -3.97
N HIS A 46 2.44 4.23 -3.53
CA HIS A 46 3.50 3.42 -4.12
C HIS A 46 3.22 1.92 -3.93
N LEU A 47 3.30 1.16 -5.00
CA LEU A 47 3.20 -0.28 -5.05
C LEU A 47 4.55 -0.82 -5.53
N VAL A 48 5.43 -1.07 -4.60
CA VAL A 48 6.82 -1.46 -4.85
C VAL A 48 7.12 -2.80 -4.19
N VAL A 49 8.07 -3.54 -4.75
CA VAL A 49 8.61 -4.72 -4.09
C VAL A 49 9.70 -4.26 -3.12
N LEU A 50 9.53 -4.62 -1.85
CA LEU A 50 10.48 -4.33 -0.78
C LEU A 50 11.41 -5.55 -0.61
N ASP A 51 12.72 -5.30 -0.46
CA ASP A 51 13.75 -6.33 -0.39
C ASP A 51 14.62 -6.25 0.89
N ASP A 52 14.13 -5.58 1.93
CA ASP A 52 14.86 -5.37 3.18
C ASP A 52 15.06 -6.68 3.96
N ASN A 53 14.11 -7.59 3.86
CA ASN A 53 14.23 -8.95 4.40
C ASN A 53 13.41 -9.97 3.57
N PRO A 54 13.70 -11.29 3.68
CA PRO A 54 13.05 -12.31 2.85
C PRO A 54 11.52 -12.41 3.03
N ALA A 55 11.01 -12.19 4.24
CA ALA A 55 9.58 -12.26 4.51
C ALA A 55 8.83 -11.08 3.85
N GLU A 56 9.40 -9.90 3.94
CA GLU A 56 8.86 -8.69 3.32
C GLU A 56 8.92 -8.76 1.79
N LEU A 57 10.02 -9.30 1.24
CA LEU A 57 10.15 -9.54 -0.18
C LEU A 57 9.05 -10.49 -0.70
N ALA A 58 8.83 -11.63 -0.04
CA ALA A 58 7.82 -12.60 -0.44
C ALA A 58 6.40 -11.99 -0.37
N LEU A 59 6.09 -11.25 0.71
CA LEU A 59 4.79 -10.61 0.89
C LEU A 59 4.55 -9.51 -0.14
N SER A 60 5.54 -8.63 -0.38
CA SER A 60 5.41 -7.53 -1.33
C SER A 60 5.31 -8.02 -2.77
N GLN A 61 6.05 -9.07 -3.17
CA GLN A 61 5.90 -9.71 -4.48
C GLN A 61 4.48 -10.25 -4.69
N ALA A 62 3.95 -11.00 -3.72
CA ALA A 62 2.58 -11.53 -3.78
C ALA A 62 1.55 -10.39 -3.85
N SER A 63 1.75 -9.31 -3.09
CA SER A 63 0.90 -8.14 -3.08
C SER A 63 0.92 -7.41 -4.44
N VAL A 64 2.09 -7.14 -5.00
CA VAL A 64 2.23 -6.47 -6.31
C VAL A 64 1.58 -7.30 -7.43
N ALA A 65 1.69 -8.64 -7.40
CA ALA A 65 1.02 -9.50 -8.35
C ALA A 65 -0.52 -9.35 -8.31
N LEU A 66 -1.11 -9.20 -7.11
CA LEU A 66 -2.54 -8.92 -6.95
C LEU A 66 -2.92 -7.54 -7.50
N TRP A 67 -2.08 -6.53 -7.27
CA TRP A 67 -2.30 -5.19 -7.80
C TRP A 67 -2.25 -5.17 -9.34
N HIS A 68 -1.33 -5.90 -9.96
CA HIS A 68 -1.30 -6.05 -11.42
C HIS A 68 -2.58 -6.70 -11.97
N ALA A 69 -3.14 -7.65 -11.23
CA ALA A 69 -4.39 -8.31 -11.64
C ALA A 69 -5.62 -7.41 -11.46
N TRP A 70 -5.67 -6.60 -10.41
CA TRP A 70 -6.85 -5.78 -10.06
C TRP A 70 -6.78 -4.35 -10.61
N GLY A 71 -5.61 -3.76 -10.64
CA GLY A 71 -5.41 -2.33 -10.92
C GLY A 71 -6.01 -1.84 -12.24
N PRO A 72 -5.80 -2.54 -13.38
CA PRO A 72 -6.40 -2.15 -14.65
C PRO A 72 -7.93 -2.11 -14.59
N ARG A 73 -8.55 -3.11 -13.97
CA ARG A 73 -10.00 -3.15 -13.79
C ARG A 73 -10.48 -2.05 -12.84
N MET A 74 -9.79 -1.84 -11.72
CA MET A 74 -10.11 -0.74 -10.78
C MET A 74 -10.17 0.60 -11.49
N THR A 75 -9.18 0.90 -12.34
CA THR A 75 -9.12 2.18 -13.06
C THR A 75 -10.17 2.26 -14.18
N ALA A 76 -10.49 1.14 -14.82
CA ALA A 76 -11.55 1.09 -15.81
C ALA A 76 -12.94 1.34 -15.20
N ASP A 77 -13.23 0.72 -14.06
CA ASP A 77 -14.50 0.86 -13.34
C ASP A 77 -14.59 2.24 -12.64
N GLN A 78 -13.47 2.71 -12.07
CA GLN A 78 -13.35 3.96 -11.32
C GLN A 78 -12.03 4.66 -11.64
N PRO A 79 -11.98 5.56 -12.64
CA PRO A 79 -10.75 6.26 -13.06
C PRO A 79 -10.01 6.97 -11.93
N GLY A 80 -10.70 7.38 -10.89
CA GLY A 80 -10.11 7.99 -9.70
C GLY A 80 -9.24 7.05 -8.85
N CYS A 81 -9.22 5.73 -9.10
CA CYS A 81 -8.25 4.81 -8.49
C CYS A 81 -6.84 5.07 -9.02
N ALA A 82 -6.72 5.62 -10.25
CA ALA A 82 -5.47 6.09 -10.85
C ALA A 82 -4.33 5.04 -10.79
N TYR A 83 -4.67 3.74 -10.93
CA TYR A 83 -3.64 2.73 -11.03
C TYR A 83 -2.82 2.93 -12.29
N SER A 84 -1.49 2.90 -12.16
CA SER A 84 -0.55 3.01 -13.28
C SER A 84 0.68 2.14 -13.02
N ASN A 85 0.99 1.25 -13.95
CA ASN A 85 2.26 0.50 -13.94
C ASN A 85 3.34 1.38 -14.59
N CYS A 86 3.81 2.39 -13.86
CA CYS A 86 4.75 3.39 -14.34
C CYS A 86 6.23 3.03 -14.08
N GLY A 87 6.50 2.02 -13.25
CA GLY A 87 7.84 1.68 -12.79
C GLY A 87 8.39 2.67 -11.77
N THR A 88 9.45 2.26 -11.08
CA THR A 88 10.21 3.09 -10.13
C THR A 88 11.62 3.31 -10.64
N LEU A 89 12.12 4.53 -10.49
CA LEU A 89 13.52 4.89 -10.64
C LEU A 89 14.10 5.17 -9.24
N TRP A 90 14.98 4.29 -8.79
CA TRP A 90 15.76 4.46 -7.57
C TRP A 90 16.99 5.28 -7.91
N LEU A 91 16.94 6.57 -7.59
CA LEU A 91 17.93 7.56 -8.02
C LEU A 91 19.20 7.48 -7.17
N ALA A 92 20.35 7.52 -7.84
CA ALA A 92 21.66 7.57 -7.22
C ALA A 92 22.31 8.93 -7.44
N ALA A 93 22.68 9.61 -6.37
CA ALA A 93 23.33 10.93 -6.39
C ALA A 93 24.86 10.85 -6.40
N ASN A 94 25.45 9.66 -6.16
CA ASN A 94 26.89 9.43 -6.09
C ASN A 94 27.24 7.97 -6.38
N ASP A 95 28.54 7.66 -6.47
CA ASP A 95 29.04 6.32 -6.80
C ASP A 95 28.72 5.28 -5.70
N ALA A 96 28.68 5.68 -4.43
CA ALA A 96 28.32 4.77 -3.34
C ALA A 96 26.85 4.32 -3.46
N GLU A 97 25.96 5.24 -3.82
CA GLU A 97 24.55 4.91 -4.08
C GLU A 97 24.39 4.07 -5.35
N MET A 98 25.19 4.29 -6.39
CA MET A 98 25.23 3.42 -7.57
C MET A 98 25.63 1.99 -7.20
N ALA A 99 26.66 1.81 -6.38
CA ALA A 99 27.06 0.50 -5.89
C ALA A 99 25.95 -0.17 -5.07
N GLY A 100 25.25 0.58 -4.23
CA GLY A 100 24.05 0.09 -3.52
C GLY A 100 22.92 -0.31 -4.46
N ALA A 101 22.71 0.45 -5.54
CA ALA A 101 21.74 0.14 -6.59
C ALA A 101 22.08 -1.18 -7.29
N GLU A 102 23.36 -1.43 -7.59
CA GLU A 102 23.82 -2.69 -8.22
C GLU A 102 23.57 -3.91 -7.32
N GLU A 103 23.83 -3.76 -6.02
CA GLU A 103 23.56 -4.81 -5.05
C GLU A 103 22.05 -5.10 -4.93
N LYS A 104 21.22 -4.05 -4.86
CA LYS A 104 19.76 -4.17 -4.88
C LYS A 104 19.29 -4.85 -6.18
N ALA A 105 19.82 -4.46 -7.33
CA ALA A 105 19.50 -5.05 -8.61
C ALA A 105 19.83 -6.55 -8.66
N ARG A 106 20.96 -6.96 -8.08
CA ARG A 106 21.35 -8.38 -7.98
C ARG A 106 20.32 -9.15 -7.15
N ARG A 107 19.99 -8.69 -5.93
CA ARG A 107 18.98 -9.34 -5.09
C ARG A 107 17.63 -9.46 -5.80
N MET A 108 17.19 -8.40 -6.46
CA MET A 108 15.92 -8.42 -7.22
C MET A 108 15.94 -9.46 -8.34
N ARG A 109 17.03 -9.53 -9.13
CA ARG A 109 17.17 -10.53 -10.23
C ARG A 109 17.19 -11.96 -9.69
N ASP A 110 17.86 -12.20 -8.56
CA ASP A 110 17.93 -13.53 -7.92
C ASP A 110 16.52 -14.02 -7.50
N HIS A 111 15.57 -13.10 -7.33
CA HIS A 111 14.15 -13.38 -7.04
C HIS A 111 13.22 -13.21 -8.26
N GLY A 112 13.79 -13.17 -9.46
CA GLY A 112 13.03 -13.12 -10.72
C GLY A 112 12.38 -11.76 -11.03
N LEU A 113 12.78 -10.67 -10.35
CA LEU A 113 12.28 -9.34 -10.62
C LEU A 113 13.03 -8.66 -11.76
N ALA A 114 12.30 -8.11 -12.72
CA ALA A 114 12.88 -7.38 -13.83
C ALA A 114 13.36 -5.99 -13.37
N CYS A 115 14.67 -5.76 -13.50
CA CYS A 115 15.27 -4.47 -13.19
C CYS A 115 16.44 -4.16 -14.11
N GLU A 116 16.73 -2.87 -14.29
CA GLU A 116 17.74 -2.36 -15.21
C GLU A 116 18.54 -1.25 -14.52
N MET A 117 19.88 -1.31 -14.66
CA MET A 117 20.75 -0.20 -14.25
C MET A 117 20.81 0.85 -15.34
N LEU A 118 20.59 2.08 -15.00
CA LEU A 118 20.65 3.24 -15.88
C LEU A 118 21.83 4.13 -15.49
N ASP A 119 22.68 4.43 -16.48
CA ASP A 119 23.67 5.50 -16.33
C ASP A 119 23.01 6.90 -16.38
N ALA A 120 23.77 7.92 -16.08
CA ALA A 120 23.28 9.31 -16.07
C ALA A 120 22.72 9.76 -17.44
N ALA A 121 23.21 9.22 -18.55
CA ALA A 121 22.74 9.58 -19.88
C ALA A 121 21.38 8.91 -20.19
N ALA A 122 21.23 7.62 -19.85
CA ALA A 122 19.98 6.89 -19.97
C ALA A 122 18.89 7.47 -19.07
N LEU A 123 19.23 7.80 -17.82
CA LEU A 123 18.33 8.43 -16.86
C LEU A 123 17.80 9.79 -17.41
N ARG A 124 18.67 10.64 -17.94
CA ARG A 124 18.26 11.92 -18.53
C ARG A 124 17.35 11.79 -19.74
N ARG A 125 17.51 10.73 -20.54
CA ARG A 125 16.58 10.46 -21.65
C ARG A 125 15.20 10.05 -21.19
N LEU A 126 15.11 9.29 -20.09
CA LEU A 126 13.84 8.86 -19.53
C LEU A 126 13.12 9.96 -18.76
N GLU A 127 13.87 10.73 -17.98
CA GLU A 127 13.37 11.79 -17.09
C GLU A 127 14.16 13.09 -17.30
N PRO A 128 13.85 13.85 -18.37
CA PRO A 128 14.60 15.07 -18.71
C PRO A 128 14.52 16.17 -17.65
N SER A 129 13.48 16.16 -16.80
CA SER A 129 13.25 17.15 -15.74
C SER A 129 14.11 16.92 -14.50
N LEU A 130 14.80 15.78 -14.39
CA LEU A 130 15.64 15.49 -13.23
C LEU A 130 16.93 16.30 -13.22
N HIS A 131 17.44 16.50 -12.02
CA HIS A 131 18.69 17.24 -11.81
C HIS A 131 19.86 16.53 -12.51
N HIS A 132 20.68 17.30 -13.25
CA HIS A 132 21.74 16.79 -14.12
C HIS A 132 22.95 16.18 -13.38
N LYS A 133 23.03 16.33 -12.03
CA LYS A 133 24.13 15.78 -11.22
C LYS A 133 23.88 14.35 -10.72
N LEU A 134 22.73 13.76 -11.05
CA LEU A 134 22.50 12.36 -10.70
C LEU A 134 23.44 11.45 -11.47
N HIS A 135 24.00 10.44 -10.79
CA HIS A 135 24.93 9.47 -11.35
C HIS A 135 24.24 8.38 -12.17
N GLY A 136 22.99 8.07 -11.82
CA GLY A 136 22.20 7.07 -12.51
C GLY A 136 20.99 6.66 -11.70
N ALA A 137 20.44 5.50 -12.02
CA ALA A 137 19.31 4.92 -11.28
C ALA A 137 19.22 3.40 -11.46
N LEU A 138 18.54 2.73 -10.54
CA LEU A 138 17.99 1.41 -10.76
C LEU A 138 16.52 1.56 -11.17
N LYS A 139 16.16 1.05 -12.35
CA LYS A 139 14.78 0.99 -12.82
C LYS A 139 14.15 -0.35 -12.47
N VAL A 140 12.98 -0.33 -11.83
CA VAL A 140 12.14 -1.49 -11.54
C VAL A 140 10.84 -1.33 -12.29
N SER A 141 10.69 -2.03 -13.41
CA SER A 141 9.58 -1.83 -14.34
C SER A 141 8.25 -2.39 -13.86
N GLY A 142 8.26 -3.33 -12.91
CA GLY A 142 7.05 -3.95 -12.35
C GLY A 142 6.34 -3.10 -11.29
N ASP A 143 6.96 -2.05 -10.82
CA ASP A 143 6.37 -1.18 -9.80
C ASP A 143 5.23 -0.32 -10.36
N SER A 144 4.31 0.06 -9.49
CA SER A 144 3.07 0.75 -9.87
C SER A 144 2.71 1.80 -8.83
N ILE A 145 1.74 2.64 -9.17
CA ILE A 145 1.08 3.54 -8.24
C ILE A 145 -0.43 3.30 -8.24
N VAL A 146 -1.09 3.70 -7.15
CA VAL A 146 -2.55 3.69 -7.02
C VAL A 146 -2.99 4.81 -6.09
N TYR A 147 -4.17 5.39 -6.31
CA TYR A 147 -4.77 6.25 -5.29
C TYR A 147 -5.50 5.37 -4.27
N ALA A 148 -4.81 5.05 -3.19
CA ALA A 148 -5.23 4.05 -2.21
C ALA A 148 -6.61 4.29 -1.57
N PRO A 149 -7.08 5.53 -1.28
CA PRO A 149 -8.43 5.75 -0.77
C PRO A 149 -9.53 5.25 -1.71
N ASN A 150 -9.42 5.55 -3.01
CA ASN A 150 -10.40 5.12 -3.99
C ASN A 150 -10.30 3.62 -4.27
N ALA A 151 -9.09 3.05 -4.25
CA ALA A 151 -8.90 1.61 -4.36
C ALA A 151 -9.53 0.84 -3.19
N ALA A 152 -9.40 1.34 -1.95
CA ALA A 152 -10.07 0.77 -0.80
C ALA A 152 -11.60 0.80 -0.96
N GLN A 153 -12.15 1.93 -1.41
CA GLN A 153 -13.58 2.05 -1.70
C GLN A 153 -14.02 1.09 -2.81
N TRP A 154 -13.25 0.99 -3.89
CA TRP A 154 -13.55 0.07 -4.99
C TRP A 154 -13.59 -1.39 -4.51
N LEU A 155 -12.62 -1.82 -3.69
CA LEU A 155 -12.58 -3.16 -3.12
C LEU A 155 -13.84 -3.49 -2.30
N LEU A 156 -14.33 -2.55 -1.50
CA LEU A 156 -15.54 -2.74 -0.71
C LEU A 156 -16.81 -2.79 -1.57
N GLN A 157 -16.87 -2.00 -2.64
CA GLN A 157 -18.07 -1.87 -3.48
C GLN A 157 -18.16 -2.93 -4.58
N ASN A 158 -17.01 -3.50 -5.01
CA ASN A 158 -16.94 -4.43 -6.13
C ASN A 158 -16.59 -5.86 -5.70
N ALA A 159 -16.86 -6.23 -4.47
CA ALA A 159 -16.76 -7.60 -4.02
C ALA A 159 -17.86 -8.45 -4.69
N PRO A 160 -17.60 -9.73 -5.04
CA PRO A 160 -18.59 -10.61 -5.65
C PRO A 160 -19.84 -10.85 -4.79
N ARG A 161 -19.70 -10.77 -3.49
CA ARG A 161 -20.80 -10.77 -2.52
C ARG A 161 -20.83 -9.40 -1.82
N PRO A 162 -22.03 -8.79 -1.64
CA PRO A 162 -22.15 -7.49 -0.96
C PRO A 162 -21.50 -7.51 0.43
N ILE A 163 -20.63 -6.53 0.68
CA ILE A 163 -20.05 -6.26 2.00
C ILE A 163 -20.96 -5.28 2.72
N ARG A 164 -21.33 -5.61 3.95
CA ARG A 164 -22.04 -4.68 4.82
C ARG A 164 -21.04 -3.70 5.40
N PHE A 165 -21.35 -2.41 5.32
CA PHE A 165 -20.52 -1.35 5.91
C PHE A 165 -21.31 -0.58 6.94
N GLU A 166 -20.72 -0.38 8.11
CA GLU A 166 -21.28 0.43 9.18
C GLU A 166 -20.24 1.45 9.64
N GLN A 167 -20.63 2.72 9.62
CA GLN A 167 -19.79 3.76 10.20
C GLN A 167 -19.98 3.75 11.72
N ALA A 168 -19.05 3.10 12.42
CA ALA A 168 -19.09 2.92 13.85
C ALA A 168 -17.67 2.78 14.42
N GLU A 169 -17.49 3.26 15.65
CA GLU A 169 -16.24 3.08 16.39
C GLU A 169 -16.33 1.82 17.26
N ALA A 170 -15.49 0.83 16.99
CA ALA A 170 -15.27 -0.31 17.85
C ALA A 170 -14.45 0.11 19.06
N THR A 171 -14.87 -0.28 20.26
CA THR A 171 -14.21 0.07 21.52
C THR A 171 -13.66 -1.14 22.27
N HIS A 172 -14.23 -2.31 22.07
CA HIS A 172 -13.79 -3.54 22.72
C HIS A 172 -14.07 -4.77 21.86
N ILE A 173 -13.19 -5.76 21.96
CA ILE A 173 -13.30 -7.07 21.29
C ILE A 173 -13.23 -8.15 22.38
N ASP A 174 -14.21 -9.03 22.40
CA ASP A 174 -14.25 -10.19 23.27
C ASP A 174 -14.68 -11.41 22.44
N GLY A 175 -13.70 -12.25 22.06
CA GLY A 175 -13.93 -13.33 21.12
C GLY A 175 -14.51 -12.82 19.80
N GLY A 176 -15.72 -13.27 19.45
CA GLY A 176 -16.45 -12.84 18.26
C GLY A 176 -17.32 -11.59 18.45
N ARG A 177 -17.40 -11.04 19.67
CA ARG A 177 -18.23 -9.86 19.97
C ARG A 177 -17.41 -8.58 19.90
N VAL A 178 -17.90 -7.61 19.16
CA VAL A 178 -17.32 -6.26 19.02
C VAL A 178 -18.32 -5.26 19.63
N THR A 179 -17.91 -4.55 20.68
CA THR A 179 -18.69 -3.47 21.30
C THR A 179 -18.37 -2.15 20.61
N LEU A 180 -19.41 -1.34 20.35
CA LEU A 180 -19.32 -0.04 19.71
C LEU A 180 -19.37 1.10 20.75
N ALA A 181 -18.98 2.30 20.32
CA ALA A 181 -18.94 3.48 21.20
C ALA A 181 -20.30 3.89 21.75
N ASP A 182 -21.40 3.55 21.08
CA ASP A 182 -22.77 3.81 21.54
C ASP A 182 -23.30 2.74 22.52
N GLY A 183 -22.46 1.77 22.90
CA GLY A 183 -22.81 0.65 23.78
C GLY A 183 -23.49 -0.52 23.08
N SER A 184 -23.85 -0.40 21.82
CA SER A 184 -24.35 -1.54 21.04
C SER A 184 -23.21 -2.51 20.69
N TRP A 185 -23.55 -3.68 20.16
CA TRP A 185 -22.57 -4.68 19.80
C TRP A 185 -22.91 -5.39 18.49
N ARG A 186 -21.89 -5.99 17.89
CA ARG A 186 -21.98 -6.87 16.72
C ARG A 186 -21.28 -8.19 17.05
N GLU A 187 -21.70 -9.27 16.41
CA GLU A 187 -21.17 -10.62 16.67
C GLU A 187 -20.81 -11.32 15.37
N ALA A 188 -19.71 -12.05 15.37
CA ALA A 188 -19.25 -12.85 14.25
C ALA A 188 -18.49 -14.08 14.75
N GLN A 189 -18.25 -15.05 13.85
CA GLN A 189 -17.41 -16.20 14.14
C GLN A 189 -15.92 -15.81 14.24
N ALA A 190 -15.52 -14.76 13.50
CA ALA A 190 -14.15 -14.23 13.53
C ALA A 190 -14.13 -12.71 13.41
N VAL A 191 -13.07 -12.11 13.96
CA VAL A 191 -12.80 -10.67 13.87
C VAL A 191 -11.43 -10.45 13.23
N VAL A 192 -11.39 -9.60 12.19
CA VAL A 192 -10.15 -9.12 11.57
C VAL A 192 -9.89 -7.71 12.07
N LEU A 193 -8.80 -7.51 12.80
CA LEU A 193 -8.37 -6.20 13.29
C LEU A 193 -7.45 -5.54 12.26
N ALA A 194 -7.98 -4.59 11.48
CA ALA A 194 -7.29 -3.81 10.45
C ALA A 194 -7.33 -2.29 10.73
N ALA A 195 -7.31 -1.92 12.01
CA ALA A 195 -7.49 -0.55 12.49
C ALA A 195 -6.23 0.34 12.39
N GLY A 196 -5.20 -0.08 11.64
CA GLY A 196 -3.95 0.66 11.46
C GLY A 196 -3.30 0.99 12.80
N ILE A 197 -2.88 2.25 13.01
CA ILE A 197 -2.25 2.68 14.28
C ILE A 197 -3.17 2.54 15.51
N HIS A 198 -4.47 2.47 15.31
CA HIS A 198 -5.44 2.29 16.40
C HIS A 198 -5.58 0.84 16.84
N ALA A 199 -4.92 -0.12 16.16
CA ALA A 199 -4.91 -1.53 16.58
C ALA A 199 -4.34 -1.72 17.98
N THR A 200 -3.42 -0.86 18.42
CA THR A 200 -2.85 -0.88 19.78
C THR A 200 -3.87 -0.62 20.89
N ARG A 201 -5.05 -0.08 20.59
CA ARG A 201 -6.15 0.06 21.55
C ARG A 201 -6.75 -1.30 21.93
N PHE A 202 -6.69 -2.28 21.04
CA PHE A 202 -7.22 -3.62 21.20
C PHE A 202 -6.13 -4.64 21.58
N CYS A 203 -4.92 -4.41 21.09
CA CYS A 203 -3.73 -5.25 21.30
C CYS A 203 -2.56 -4.35 21.69
N PRO A 204 -2.43 -3.94 22.97
CA PRO A 204 -1.39 -3.00 23.43
C PRO A 204 0.05 -3.51 23.24
N GLU A 205 0.22 -4.82 23.12
CA GLU A 205 1.52 -5.47 22.90
C GLU A 205 2.05 -5.30 21.46
N LEU A 206 1.24 -4.83 20.52
CA LEU A 206 1.70 -4.60 19.15
C LEU A 206 2.70 -3.44 19.12
N PRO A 207 3.91 -3.64 18.53
CA PRO A 207 4.96 -2.62 18.49
C PRO A 207 4.69 -1.59 17.39
N ILE A 208 3.48 -1.04 17.33
CA ILE A 208 3.07 -0.06 16.32
C ILE A 208 3.18 1.33 16.93
N GLN A 209 3.98 2.19 16.28
CA GLN A 209 4.14 3.60 16.66
C GLN A 209 3.82 4.52 15.48
N PRO A 210 3.13 5.65 15.71
CA PRO A 210 2.89 6.63 14.66
C PRO A 210 4.22 7.31 14.28
N LYS A 211 4.56 7.30 12.98
CA LYS A 211 5.69 8.06 12.44
C LYS A 211 5.14 9.18 11.56
N LYS A 212 5.56 10.41 11.84
CA LYS A 212 5.13 11.57 11.06
C LYS A 212 5.87 11.61 9.73
N GLY A 213 5.13 11.65 8.63
CA GLY A 213 5.62 11.97 7.29
C GLY A 213 5.06 13.32 6.82
N HIS A 214 5.69 13.92 5.81
CA HIS A 214 5.21 15.11 5.15
C HIS A 214 4.95 14.80 3.69
N LEU A 215 3.78 15.15 3.19
CA LEU A 215 3.42 15.08 1.78
C LEU A 215 3.24 16.49 1.23
N LEU A 216 3.78 16.72 0.05
CA LEU A 216 3.49 17.89 -0.77
C LEU A 216 2.69 17.42 -1.97
N ILE A 217 1.59 18.11 -2.26
CA ILE A 217 0.75 17.85 -3.42
C ILE A 217 0.83 19.08 -4.31
N THR A 218 1.21 18.86 -5.56
CA THR A 218 1.24 19.91 -6.59
C THR A 218 0.02 19.79 -7.51
N ASP A 219 -0.17 20.76 -8.36
CA ASP A 219 -1.05 20.62 -9.52
C ASP A 219 -0.55 19.51 -10.45
N ARG A 220 -1.42 19.10 -11.37
CA ARG A 220 -1.09 18.08 -12.36
C ARG A 220 -0.25 18.67 -13.49
N TYR A 221 0.89 18.03 -13.74
CA TYR A 221 1.78 18.35 -14.86
C TYR A 221 1.97 17.09 -15.72
N PRO A 222 0.98 16.74 -16.58
CA PRO A 222 1.02 15.51 -17.36
C PRO A 222 2.29 15.40 -18.21
N GLY A 223 2.95 14.23 -18.14
CA GLY A 223 4.18 13.95 -18.90
C GLY A 223 5.46 14.55 -18.32
N ASN A 224 5.40 15.30 -17.21
CA ASN A 224 6.59 15.91 -16.62
C ASN A 224 7.43 14.90 -15.79
N VAL A 225 6.78 13.97 -15.10
CA VAL A 225 7.43 12.90 -14.31
C VAL A 225 6.63 11.62 -14.53
N PRO A 226 6.99 10.81 -15.55
CA PRO A 226 6.24 9.59 -15.89
C PRO A 226 6.49 8.40 -14.98
N HIS A 227 7.57 8.37 -14.18
CA HIS A 227 7.91 7.27 -13.28
C HIS A 227 7.77 7.67 -11.81
N GLN A 228 7.68 6.69 -10.92
CA GLN A 228 7.93 6.91 -9.50
C GLN A 228 9.43 7.21 -9.31
N LEU A 229 9.73 8.17 -8.46
CA LEU A 229 11.10 8.55 -8.13
C LEU A 229 11.36 8.32 -6.64
N VAL A 230 12.42 7.58 -6.32
CA VAL A 230 12.85 7.32 -4.95
C VAL A 230 14.36 7.54 -4.85
N GLU A 231 14.82 8.30 -3.88
CA GLU A 231 16.26 8.46 -3.62
C GLU A 231 16.82 7.27 -2.84
N LEU A 232 17.90 6.67 -3.32
CA LEU A 232 18.58 5.57 -2.61
C LEU A 232 19.11 6.00 -1.26
N GLY A 233 19.60 7.24 -1.13
CA GLY A 233 20.06 7.81 0.13
C GLY A 233 18.96 7.88 1.21
N TYR A 234 17.69 7.95 0.84
CA TYR A 234 16.59 7.94 1.78
C TYR A 234 16.50 6.62 2.57
N ILE A 235 16.72 5.49 1.90
CA ILE A 235 16.67 4.16 2.53
C ILE A 235 17.78 4.02 3.56
N THR A 236 19.02 4.41 3.21
CA THR A 236 20.17 4.34 4.09
C THR A 236 19.95 5.14 5.39
N ASN A 237 19.28 6.29 5.30
CA ASN A 237 18.99 7.16 6.43
C ASN A 237 17.76 6.72 7.23
N ALA A 238 16.79 6.05 6.62
CA ALA A 238 15.56 5.61 7.28
C ALA A 238 15.79 4.47 8.31
N HIS A 239 16.87 3.71 8.13
CA HIS A 239 17.25 2.61 9.04
C HIS A 239 18.23 3.04 10.16
N GLN A 240 18.66 4.30 10.17
CA GLN A 240 19.61 4.82 11.18
C GLN A 240 18.96 5.57 12.35
N THR A 241 17.59 5.59 12.44
CA THR A 241 16.85 6.28 13.52
C THR A 241 15.99 5.28 14.35
#